data_9584dafa879d474d8af3aac881e50236
#
_entry.id   9584dafa879d474d8af3aac881e50236
#
_cell.length_a   1.000
_cell.length_b   1.000
_cell.length_c   1.000
_cell.angle_alpha   90.00
_cell.angle_beta   90.00
_cell.angle_gamma   90.00
#
_symmetry.space_group_name_H-M   'P 1'
#
loop_
_entity.id
_entity.type
_entity.pdbx_description
1 polymer ?
#
loop_
_entity_poly.entity_id
_entity_poly.type
_entity_poly.pdbx_seq_one_letter_code
_entity_poly.pdbx_strand_id
1 'polypeptide(L)'
;MKKSGGALRAGVIGVGIGSHHMRGYASHPRCELVAVCDLNVDRAKALAEKYGATYVFRDYRQLVSMDELDIVSVATPNYLHARMTIAALRAGKDVLCEKPMATRLGDAEAMVAEARKAKKRLMIDMSYRFNPLQQEMRRRIQRGELGEV
;
A
#
# COMPACT_ATOMS: atom_id res chain seq x y z
N MET A 1 9.58 3.48 -20.61
CA MET A 1 9.21 4.91 -20.44
C MET A 1 7.75 4.96 -20.02
N LYS A 2 7.44 5.43 -18.79
CA LYS A 2 6.04 5.61 -18.34
C LYS A 2 5.41 6.73 -19.15
N LYS A 3 4.20 6.49 -19.66
CA LYS A 3 3.40 7.52 -20.34
C LYS A 3 3.10 8.63 -19.31
N SER A 4 3.58 9.83 -19.55
CA SER A 4 3.21 11.03 -18.80
C SER A 4 1.72 11.29 -18.98
N GLY A 5 0.93 11.22 -17.91
CA GLY A 5 -0.48 11.63 -17.90
C GLY A 5 -1.54 10.54 -17.72
N GLY A 6 -1.19 9.27 -17.53
CA GLY A 6 -2.15 8.19 -17.27
C GLY A 6 -2.46 8.03 -15.77
N ALA A 7 -3.61 7.39 -15.44
CA ALA A 7 -3.94 6.97 -14.09
C ALA A 7 -2.87 6.01 -13.53
N LEU A 8 -2.59 6.08 -12.21
CA LEU A 8 -1.70 5.15 -11.52
C LEU A 8 -2.38 3.78 -11.42
N ARG A 9 -1.71 2.75 -11.89
CA ARG A 9 -2.22 1.37 -11.90
C ARG A 9 -1.80 0.66 -10.62
N ALA A 10 -2.79 0.31 -9.81
CA ALA A 10 -2.60 -0.20 -8.47
C ALA A 10 -2.90 -1.70 -8.35
N GLY A 11 -2.07 -2.39 -7.55
CA GLY A 11 -2.32 -3.74 -7.07
C GLY A 11 -2.47 -3.76 -5.54
N VAL A 12 -3.28 -4.69 -5.01
CA VAL A 12 -3.46 -4.86 -3.56
C VAL A 12 -3.20 -6.30 -3.14
N ILE A 13 -2.30 -6.50 -2.18
CA ILE A 13 -1.96 -7.79 -1.57
C ILE A 13 -2.57 -7.85 -0.17
N GLY A 14 -3.49 -8.81 0.04
CA GLY A 14 -4.30 -8.91 1.26
C GLY A 14 -5.58 -8.10 1.15
N VAL A 15 -6.72 -8.76 0.94
CA VAL A 15 -8.01 -8.09 0.74
C VAL A 15 -8.83 -7.93 2.03
N GLY A 16 -8.27 -8.25 3.19
CA GLY A 16 -8.88 -7.98 4.50
C GLY A 16 -9.03 -6.48 4.72
N ILE A 17 -8.07 -5.90 5.42
CA ILE A 17 -7.96 -4.44 5.59
C ILE A 17 -7.70 -3.74 4.24
N GLY A 18 -7.02 -4.41 3.31
CA GLY A 18 -6.77 -3.92 1.95
C GLY A 18 -8.03 -3.60 1.15
N SER A 19 -9.22 -4.07 1.55
CA SER A 19 -10.48 -3.64 0.93
C SER A 19 -10.72 -2.13 1.03
N HIS A 20 -10.17 -1.47 2.05
CA HIS A 20 -10.19 0.00 2.16
C HIS A 20 -9.26 0.65 1.11
N HIS A 21 -8.09 0.06 0.87
CA HIS A 21 -7.17 0.51 -0.20
C HIS A 21 -7.80 0.32 -1.58
N MET A 22 -8.44 -0.84 -1.82
CA MET A 22 -9.17 -1.12 -3.07
C MET A 22 -10.23 -0.05 -3.33
N ARG A 23 -11.06 0.28 -2.32
CA ARG A 23 -12.06 1.34 -2.42
C ARG A 23 -11.41 2.69 -2.74
N GLY A 24 -10.31 3.03 -2.06
CA GLY A 24 -9.56 4.26 -2.29
C GLY A 24 -9.07 4.39 -3.74
N TYR A 25 -8.46 3.34 -4.28
CA TYR A 25 -7.99 3.34 -5.67
C TYR A 25 -9.15 3.40 -6.67
N ALA A 26 -10.20 2.61 -6.47
CA ALA A 26 -11.36 2.57 -7.36
C ALA A 26 -12.14 3.89 -7.41
N SER A 27 -12.14 4.66 -6.31
CA SER A 27 -12.85 5.95 -6.24
C SER A 27 -12.02 7.16 -6.67
N HIS A 28 -10.69 7.00 -6.84
CA HIS A 28 -9.83 8.14 -7.13
C HIS A 28 -9.61 8.32 -8.64
N PRO A 29 -9.89 9.51 -9.22
CA PRO A 29 -9.89 9.70 -10.69
C PRO A 29 -8.51 9.55 -11.35
N ARG A 30 -7.43 9.57 -10.57
CA ARG A 30 -6.06 9.36 -11.06
C ARG A 30 -5.50 7.96 -10.74
N CYS A 31 -6.35 7.02 -10.34
CA CYS A 31 -5.97 5.65 -10.03
C CYS A 31 -6.86 4.65 -10.76
N GLU A 32 -6.29 3.50 -11.06
CA GLU A 32 -6.98 2.32 -11.57
C GLU A 32 -6.61 1.14 -10.70
N LEU A 33 -7.60 0.45 -10.12
CA LEU A 33 -7.36 -0.81 -9.43
C LEU A 33 -7.29 -1.93 -10.47
N VAL A 34 -6.12 -2.49 -10.67
CA VAL A 34 -5.86 -3.48 -11.74
C VAL A 34 -5.87 -4.90 -11.22
N ALA A 35 -5.22 -5.15 -10.07
CA ALA A 35 -4.99 -6.50 -9.57
C ALA A 35 -5.16 -6.61 -8.06
N VAL A 36 -5.64 -7.76 -7.62
CA VAL A 36 -5.73 -8.12 -6.20
C VAL A 36 -5.15 -9.50 -5.94
N CYS A 37 -4.63 -9.71 -4.73
CA CYS A 37 -4.07 -10.98 -4.31
C CYS A 37 -4.49 -11.32 -2.88
N ASP A 38 -5.01 -12.52 -2.67
CA ASP A 38 -5.28 -13.07 -1.34
C ASP A 38 -5.24 -14.60 -1.37
N LEU A 39 -4.92 -15.22 -0.23
CA LEU A 39 -5.00 -16.69 -0.09
C LEU A 39 -6.45 -17.19 -0.20
N ASN A 40 -7.42 -16.38 0.25
CA ASN A 40 -8.84 -16.62 0.04
C ASN A 40 -9.25 -16.02 -1.32
N VAL A 41 -9.13 -16.84 -2.36
CA VAL A 41 -9.39 -16.44 -3.75
C VAL A 41 -10.85 -16.06 -3.98
N ASP A 42 -11.80 -16.70 -3.32
CA ASP A 42 -13.22 -16.41 -3.50
C ASP A 42 -13.56 -15.01 -2.95
N ARG A 43 -13.04 -14.68 -1.78
CA ARG A 43 -13.13 -13.33 -1.23
C ARG A 43 -12.47 -12.30 -2.14
N ALA A 44 -11.29 -12.62 -2.67
CA ALA A 44 -10.57 -11.73 -3.57
C ALA A 44 -11.38 -11.49 -4.86
N LYS A 45 -11.98 -12.51 -5.45
CA LYS A 45 -12.84 -12.39 -6.65
C LYS A 45 -14.06 -11.50 -6.39
N ALA A 46 -14.79 -11.73 -5.30
CA ALA A 46 -15.96 -10.92 -4.95
C ALA A 46 -15.61 -9.44 -4.76
N LEU A 47 -14.45 -9.14 -4.15
CA LEU A 47 -13.99 -7.76 -3.98
C LEU A 47 -13.42 -7.17 -5.28
N ALA A 48 -12.77 -7.98 -6.13
CA ALA A 48 -12.31 -7.57 -7.45
C ALA A 48 -13.49 -7.13 -8.32
N GLU A 49 -14.55 -7.93 -8.39
CA GLU A 49 -15.79 -7.60 -9.09
C GLU A 49 -16.41 -6.29 -8.56
N LYS A 50 -16.51 -6.17 -7.23
CA LYS A 50 -17.08 -4.98 -6.59
C LYS A 50 -16.32 -3.69 -6.90
N TYR A 51 -15.00 -3.74 -6.98
CA TYR A 51 -14.13 -2.56 -7.12
C TYR A 51 -13.48 -2.42 -8.51
N GLY A 52 -13.82 -3.31 -9.45
CA GLY A 52 -13.40 -3.23 -10.84
C GLY A 52 -11.97 -3.71 -11.11
N ALA A 53 -11.39 -4.57 -10.26
CA ALA A 53 -10.08 -5.16 -10.54
C ALA A 53 -10.18 -6.28 -11.58
N THR A 54 -9.28 -6.25 -12.58
CA THR A 54 -9.28 -7.22 -13.67
C THR A 54 -8.65 -8.56 -13.28
N TYR A 55 -7.58 -8.52 -12.48
CA TYR A 55 -6.79 -9.71 -12.17
C TYR A 55 -6.89 -10.11 -10.70
N VAL A 56 -7.03 -11.42 -10.46
CA VAL A 56 -7.06 -12.00 -9.12
C VAL A 56 -6.01 -13.08 -9.01
N PHE A 57 -5.12 -12.97 -8.03
CA PHE A 57 -4.04 -13.90 -7.78
C PHE A 57 -4.13 -14.51 -6.38
N ARG A 58 -3.61 -15.72 -6.24
CA ARG A 58 -3.38 -16.36 -4.94
C ARG A 58 -1.94 -16.13 -4.44
N ASP A 59 -1.00 -16.04 -5.36
CA ASP A 59 0.42 -15.80 -5.05
C ASP A 59 0.79 -14.35 -5.39
N TYR A 60 1.23 -13.61 -4.37
CA TYR A 60 1.62 -12.21 -4.52
C TYR A 60 2.78 -12.00 -5.53
N ARG A 61 3.62 -13.03 -5.75
CA ARG A 61 4.71 -12.95 -6.72
C ARG A 61 4.19 -12.73 -8.15
N GLN A 62 3.04 -13.32 -8.48
CA GLN A 62 2.38 -13.10 -9.76
C GLN A 62 1.90 -11.65 -9.89
N LEU A 63 1.32 -11.08 -8.83
CA LEU A 63 0.88 -9.70 -8.84
C LEU A 63 2.08 -8.73 -8.98
N VAL A 64 3.13 -8.89 -8.19
CA VAL A 64 4.27 -7.95 -8.25
C VAL A 64 5.06 -8.06 -9.54
N SER A 65 5.01 -9.19 -10.26
CA SER A 65 5.66 -9.37 -11.57
C SER A 65 4.93 -8.70 -12.73
N MET A 66 3.72 -8.18 -12.53
CA MET A 66 2.98 -7.47 -13.59
C MET A 66 3.68 -6.14 -13.91
N ASP A 67 4.22 -6.01 -15.13
CA ASP A 67 4.94 -4.80 -15.55
C ASP A 67 4.06 -3.55 -15.54
N GLU A 68 2.78 -3.74 -15.78
CA GLU A 68 1.81 -2.65 -15.87
C GLU A 68 1.46 -1.97 -14.55
N LEU A 69 1.77 -2.55 -13.40
CA LEU A 69 1.51 -1.94 -12.11
C LEU A 69 2.53 -0.86 -11.78
N ASP A 70 2.05 0.27 -11.29
CA ASP A 70 2.86 1.38 -10.80
C ASP A 70 3.07 1.33 -9.28
N ILE A 71 2.03 0.96 -8.55
CA ILE A 71 2.00 0.93 -7.09
C ILE A 71 1.37 -0.37 -6.58
N VAL A 72 1.90 -0.88 -5.47
CA VAL A 72 1.37 -2.04 -4.76
C VAL A 72 1.06 -1.66 -3.32
N SER A 73 -0.16 -1.95 -2.87
CA SER A 73 -0.51 -1.93 -1.45
C SER A 73 -0.25 -3.28 -0.82
N VAL A 74 0.44 -3.29 0.32
CA VAL A 74 0.67 -4.48 1.15
C VAL A 74 -0.17 -4.34 2.42
N ALA A 75 -1.24 -5.14 2.50
CA ALA A 75 -2.25 -5.11 3.57
C ALA A 75 -2.50 -6.52 4.15
N THR A 76 -1.44 -7.27 4.32
CA THR A 76 -1.39 -8.63 4.82
C THR A 76 -1.18 -8.67 6.34
N PRO A 77 -1.12 -9.85 6.99
CA PRO A 77 -0.64 -9.96 8.38
C PRO A 77 0.76 -9.34 8.56
N ASN A 78 0.98 -8.69 9.71
CA ASN A 78 2.14 -7.85 9.99
C ASN A 78 3.50 -8.51 9.70
N TYR A 79 3.64 -9.81 9.99
CA TYR A 79 4.89 -10.57 9.79
C TYR A 79 5.25 -10.79 8.32
N LEU A 80 4.33 -10.53 7.40
CA LEU A 80 4.53 -10.63 5.94
C LEU A 80 4.88 -9.28 5.30
N HIS A 81 4.69 -8.16 5.99
CA HIS A 81 4.87 -6.82 5.44
C HIS A 81 6.23 -6.63 4.78
N ALA A 82 7.31 -6.92 5.51
CA ALA A 82 8.66 -6.72 5.01
C ALA A 82 8.94 -7.55 3.75
N ARG A 83 8.62 -8.85 3.79
CA ARG A 83 8.86 -9.76 2.67
C ARG A 83 8.14 -9.30 1.39
N MET A 84 6.87 -8.95 1.50
CA MET A 84 6.06 -8.58 0.34
C MET A 84 6.40 -7.18 -0.17
N THR A 85 6.66 -6.23 0.74
CA THR A 85 7.13 -4.89 0.40
C THR A 85 8.46 -4.94 -0.35
N ILE A 86 9.44 -5.68 0.15
CA ILE A 86 10.75 -5.83 -0.50
C ILE A 86 10.60 -6.45 -1.89
N ALA A 87 9.74 -7.46 -2.03
CA ALA A 87 9.48 -8.06 -3.34
C ALA A 87 8.88 -7.06 -4.34
N ALA A 88 7.90 -6.26 -3.92
CA ALA A 88 7.29 -5.24 -4.78
C ALA A 88 8.28 -4.12 -5.16
N LEU A 89 9.10 -3.66 -4.21
CA LEU A 89 10.16 -2.67 -4.47
C LEU A 89 11.19 -3.19 -5.49
N ARG A 90 11.65 -4.44 -5.34
CA ARG A 90 12.56 -5.11 -6.29
C ARG A 90 11.97 -5.25 -7.68
N ALA A 91 10.67 -5.48 -7.76
CA ALA A 91 9.93 -5.50 -9.02
C ALA A 91 9.65 -4.09 -9.59
N GLY A 92 10.25 -3.05 -9.01
CA GLY A 92 10.17 -1.68 -9.52
C GLY A 92 8.83 -1.00 -9.25
N LYS A 93 8.08 -1.40 -8.23
CA LYS A 93 6.82 -0.77 -7.83
C LYS A 93 7.02 0.22 -6.68
N ASP A 94 6.27 1.31 -6.66
CA ASP A 94 6.07 2.10 -5.45
C ASP A 94 5.21 1.29 -4.47
N VAL A 95 5.38 1.47 -3.15
CA VAL A 95 4.68 0.65 -2.16
C VAL A 95 3.99 1.50 -1.09
N LEU A 96 2.72 1.19 -0.84
CA LEU A 96 1.99 1.58 0.36
C LEU A 96 1.85 0.35 1.25
N CYS A 97 2.48 0.35 2.42
CA CYS A 97 2.43 -0.76 3.36
C CYS A 97 1.59 -0.39 4.58
N GLU A 98 0.71 -1.30 5.01
CA GLU A 98 -0.03 -1.14 6.26
C GLU A 98 0.89 -1.07 7.48
N LYS A 99 0.37 -0.43 8.53
CA LYS A 99 1.03 -0.38 9.82
C LYS A 99 0.86 -1.72 10.59
N PRO A 100 1.82 -2.11 11.44
CA PRO A 100 3.15 -1.52 11.58
C PRO A 100 4.02 -1.82 10.36
N MET A 101 5.06 -1.02 10.13
CA MET A 101 5.98 -1.21 9.00
C MET A 101 6.53 -2.64 8.94
N ALA A 102 7.00 -3.14 10.07
CA ALA A 102 7.48 -4.51 10.23
C ALA A 102 7.35 -4.93 11.70
N THR A 103 7.57 -6.22 12.00
CA THR A 103 7.57 -6.78 13.36
C THR A 103 8.97 -6.85 13.98
N ARG A 104 10.02 -6.60 13.19
CA ARG A 104 11.42 -6.63 13.61
C ARG A 104 12.15 -5.41 13.04
N LEU A 105 13.07 -4.83 13.82
CA LEU A 105 13.82 -3.64 13.39
C LEU A 105 14.62 -3.90 12.11
N GLY A 106 15.36 -5.01 12.04
CA GLY A 106 16.16 -5.35 10.84
C GLY A 106 15.31 -5.50 9.57
N ASP A 107 14.07 -5.96 9.68
CA ASP A 107 13.14 -6.03 8.56
C ASP A 107 12.72 -4.63 8.09
N ALA A 108 12.45 -3.71 9.04
CA ALA A 108 12.15 -2.32 8.71
C ALA A 108 13.33 -1.62 8.03
N GLU A 109 14.55 -1.81 8.54
CA GLU A 109 15.78 -1.29 7.93
C GLU A 109 15.98 -1.84 6.51
N ALA A 110 15.76 -3.14 6.31
CA ALA A 110 15.83 -3.77 5.00
C ALA A 110 14.81 -3.20 3.99
N MET A 111 13.59 -2.90 4.44
CA MET A 111 12.56 -2.24 3.60
C MET A 111 13.02 -0.85 3.15
N VAL A 112 13.59 -0.04 4.05
CA VAL A 112 14.10 1.30 3.74
C VAL A 112 15.29 1.22 2.78
N ALA A 113 16.23 0.31 3.04
CA ALA A 113 17.39 0.09 2.19
C ALA A 113 16.98 -0.32 0.77
N GLU A 114 16.02 -1.25 0.65
CA GLU A 114 15.54 -1.70 -0.67
C GLU A 114 14.81 -0.58 -1.42
N ALA A 115 13.99 0.23 -0.74
CA ALA A 115 13.32 1.36 -1.36
C ALA A 115 14.32 2.37 -1.95
N ARG A 116 15.39 2.68 -1.20
CA ARG A 116 16.49 3.55 -1.67
C ARG A 116 17.21 2.94 -2.88
N LYS A 117 17.59 1.65 -2.78
CA LYS A 117 18.27 0.92 -3.86
C LYS A 117 17.45 0.87 -5.14
N ALA A 118 16.18 0.55 -5.02
CA ALA A 118 15.24 0.49 -6.15
C ALA A 118 14.84 1.88 -6.68
N LYS A 119 15.17 2.96 -5.97
CA LYS A 119 14.73 4.34 -6.25
C LYS A 119 13.20 4.43 -6.32
N LYS A 120 12.52 3.73 -5.40
CA LYS A 120 11.06 3.67 -5.29
C LYS A 120 10.58 4.27 -3.97
N ARG A 121 9.34 4.72 -3.98
CA ARG A 121 8.70 5.27 -2.78
C ARG A 121 8.15 4.15 -1.93
N LEU A 122 8.43 4.21 -0.63
CA LEU A 122 7.82 3.41 0.41
C LEU A 122 7.08 4.34 1.35
N MET A 123 5.78 4.14 1.48
CA MET A 123 4.93 4.84 2.44
C MET A 123 4.30 3.82 3.38
N ILE A 124 4.27 4.14 4.67
CA ILE A 124 3.52 3.37 5.67
C ILE A 124 2.17 4.05 5.88
N ASP A 125 1.09 3.27 5.86
CA ASP A 125 -0.26 3.78 6.05
C ASP A 125 -0.54 4.19 7.50
N MET A 126 -0.05 5.37 7.82
CA MET A 126 -0.34 6.08 9.06
C MET A 126 -1.57 6.96 8.86
N SER A 127 -2.72 6.33 8.62
CA SER A 127 -3.99 6.98 8.23
C SER A 127 -4.40 8.14 9.15
N TYR A 128 -4.10 8.07 10.44
CA TYR A 128 -4.38 9.15 11.40
C TYR A 128 -3.64 10.47 11.10
N ARG A 129 -2.54 10.46 10.32
CA ARG A 129 -1.89 11.68 9.87
C ARG A 129 -2.80 12.55 9.00
N PHE A 130 -3.80 11.95 8.38
CA PHE A 130 -4.75 12.63 7.49
C PHE A 130 -6.11 12.89 8.16
N ASN A 131 -6.30 12.45 9.42
CA ASN A 131 -7.52 12.70 10.16
C ASN A 131 -7.57 14.17 10.62
N PRO A 132 -8.63 14.94 10.31
CA PRO A 132 -8.74 16.35 10.66
C PRO A 132 -8.59 16.63 12.16
N LEU A 133 -9.15 15.77 13.01
CA LEU A 133 -9.05 15.92 14.46
C LEU A 133 -7.59 15.79 14.95
N GLN A 134 -6.87 14.78 14.43
CA GLN A 134 -5.46 14.56 14.76
C GLN A 134 -4.57 15.72 14.27
N GLN A 135 -4.89 16.26 13.11
CA GLN A 135 -4.19 17.43 12.58
C GLN A 135 -4.44 18.69 13.43
N GLU A 136 -5.68 18.87 13.91
CA GLU A 136 -6.00 19.97 14.81
C GLU A 136 -5.31 19.83 16.17
N MET A 137 -5.34 18.65 16.77
CA MET A 137 -4.60 18.35 18.02
C MET A 137 -3.11 18.70 17.86
N ARG A 138 -2.49 18.22 16.76
CA ARG A 138 -1.08 18.54 16.47
C ARG A 138 -0.83 20.04 16.37
N ARG A 139 -1.71 20.80 15.70
CA ARG A 139 -1.59 22.25 15.57
C ARG A 139 -1.65 22.95 16.92
N ARG A 140 -2.56 22.54 17.81
CA ARG A 140 -2.69 23.08 19.18
C ARG A 140 -1.47 22.80 20.04
N ILE A 141 -0.96 21.57 19.99
CA ILE A 141 0.30 21.21 20.67
C ILE A 141 1.45 22.10 20.19
N GLN A 142 1.61 22.25 18.87
CA GLN A 142 2.68 23.07 18.28
C GLN A 142 2.59 24.57 18.63
N ARG A 143 1.39 25.07 18.95
CA ARG A 143 1.15 26.44 19.43
C ARG A 143 1.29 26.59 20.94
N GLY A 144 1.58 25.53 21.67
CA GLY A 144 1.66 25.54 23.12
C GLY A 144 0.32 25.66 23.86
N GLU A 145 -0.81 25.50 23.14
CA GLU A 145 -2.17 25.66 23.70
C GLU A 145 -2.53 24.58 24.73
N LEU A 146 -1.79 23.46 24.74
CA LEU A 146 -2.00 22.35 25.66
C LEU A 146 -0.88 22.22 26.71
N GLY A 147 0.00 23.22 26.84
CA GLY A 147 1.16 23.20 27.73
C GLY A 147 2.30 22.33 27.19
N GLU A 148 3.21 21.93 28.07
CA GLU A 148 4.28 20.99 27.73
C GLU A 148 3.72 19.56 27.58
N VAL A 149 3.96 18.93 26.44
CA VAL A 149 3.49 17.58 26.10
C VAL A 149 4.69 16.71 25.78
#